data_a6a1fae71d3427c5afe8860470fe2416
#
_entry.id   a6a1fae71d3427c5afe8860470fe2416
#
_cell.length_a   1.000
_cell.length_b   1.000
_cell.length_c   1.000
_cell.angle_alpha   90.00
_cell.angle_beta   90.00
_cell.angle_gamma   90.00
#
_symmetry.space_group_name_H-M   'P 1'
#
loop_
_entity.id
_entity.type
_entity.pdbx_description
1 polymer ?
#
loop_
_entity_poly.entity_id
_entity_poly.type
_entity_poly.pdbx_seq_one_letter_code
_entity_poly.pdbx_strand_id
1 'polypeptide(L)'
;LIAGAIPGPILTGTLSETLVGELKRGVRVILKAFLIETTIALLIVLLVLSLEISQLFFQALSLGGTVVLIWLAYQVYNINNIHDEKKEIFTLSKIFLLTILNGGFWIFWLTVCVPKAYTLKDQIFQGHILFILFFEIGWLLSIIFISVIFSKFKPMLLKKKLVGPTFKFFALILIFFAIKSVLNVLI
;
A
#
# COMPACT_ATOMS: atom_id res chain seq x y z
N LEU A 1 -10.84 -9.25 3.12
CA LEU A 1 -10.34 -9.85 1.85
C LEU A 1 -10.42 -8.87 0.68
N ILE A 2 -11.56 -8.23 0.41
CA ILE A 2 -11.74 -7.32 -0.75
C ILE A 2 -10.79 -6.11 -0.70
N ALA A 3 -10.55 -5.54 0.49
CA ALA A 3 -9.67 -4.37 0.65
C ALA A 3 -8.23 -4.62 0.18
N GLY A 4 -7.69 -5.82 0.42
CA GLY A 4 -6.35 -6.19 -0.05
C GLY A 4 -6.26 -6.47 -1.56
N ALA A 5 -7.40 -6.70 -2.21
CA ALA A 5 -7.47 -6.94 -3.65
C ALA A 5 -7.58 -5.64 -4.47
N ILE A 6 -7.83 -4.50 -3.83
CA ILE A 6 -7.90 -3.20 -4.52
C ILE A 6 -6.48 -2.82 -4.97
N PRO A 7 -6.26 -2.61 -6.28
CA PRO A 7 -4.96 -2.18 -6.77
C PRO A 7 -4.54 -0.86 -6.09
N GLY A 8 -3.43 -0.89 -5.41
CA GLY A 8 -2.88 0.25 -4.69
C GLY A 8 -1.35 0.29 -4.79
N PRO A 9 -0.71 1.35 -4.25
CA PRO A 9 0.75 1.48 -4.31
C PRO A 9 1.49 0.31 -3.68
N ILE A 10 1.00 -0.21 -2.56
CA ILE A 10 1.63 -1.35 -1.84
C ILE A 10 1.49 -2.64 -2.66
N LEU A 11 0.29 -2.94 -3.21
CA LEU A 11 0.12 -4.11 -4.06
C LEU A 11 1.00 -4.01 -5.32
N THR A 12 1.02 -2.85 -5.98
CA THR A 12 1.86 -2.61 -7.16
C THR A 12 3.34 -2.82 -6.83
N GLY A 13 3.82 -2.27 -5.70
CA GLY A 13 5.18 -2.46 -5.22
C GLY A 13 5.49 -3.93 -4.91
N THR A 14 4.56 -4.62 -4.26
CA THR A 14 4.69 -6.05 -3.95
C THR A 14 4.84 -6.90 -5.23
N LEU A 15 3.98 -6.67 -6.23
CA LEU A 15 4.04 -7.40 -7.48
C LEU A 15 5.32 -7.10 -8.27
N SER A 16 5.75 -5.84 -8.28
CA SER A 16 7.01 -5.40 -8.86
C SER A 16 8.21 -6.13 -8.23
N GLU A 17 8.29 -6.14 -6.90
CA GLU A 17 9.37 -6.84 -6.17
C GLU A 17 9.28 -8.37 -6.31
N THR A 18 8.07 -8.93 -6.46
CA THR A 18 7.89 -10.36 -6.75
C THR A 18 8.47 -10.74 -8.11
N LEU A 19 8.33 -9.88 -9.11
CA LEU A 19 8.92 -10.12 -10.43
C LEU A 19 10.43 -10.06 -10.38
N VAL A 20 11.01 -9.05 -9.71
CA VAL A 20 12.46 -8.85 -9.63
C VAL A 20 13.14 -9.95 -8.78
N GLY A 21 12.64 -10.18 -7.57
CA GLY A 21 13.34 -10.98 -6.56
C GLY A 21 12.56 -12.19 -6.03
N GLU A 22 11.65 -12.74 -6.83
CA GLU A 22 10.78 -13.86 -6.49
C GLU A 22 9.72 -13.53 -5.43
N LEU A 23 8.83 -14.48 -5.14
CA LEU A 23 7.77 -14.34 -4.16
C LEU A 23 8.30 -13.90 -2.79
N LYS A 24 9.49 -14.36 -2.40
CA LYS A 24 10.11 -14.03 -1.10
C LYS A 24 10.38 -12.51 -0.95
N ARG A 25 10.74 -11.80 -2.03
CA ARG A 25 10.90 -10.33 -2.00
C ARG A 25 9.56 -9.63 -1.88
N GLY A 26 8.56 -10.07 -2.64
CA GLY A 26 7.20 -9.54 -2.52
C GLY A 26 6.63 -9.73 -1.13
N VAL A 27 6.76 -10.94 -0.55
CA VAL A 27 6.31 -11.22 0.83
C VAL A 27 7.01 -10.32 1.85
N ARG A 28 8.29 -10.00 1.69
CA ARG A 28 8.97 -9.03 2.57
C ARG A 28 8.36 -7.63 2.49
N VAL A 29 7.95 -7.18 1.31
CA VAL A 29 7.25 -5.89 1.17
C VAL A 29 5.92 -5.94 1.90
N ILE A 30 5.15 -7.01 1.74
CA ILE A 30 3.86 -7.20 2.43
C ILE A 30 4.03 -7.17 3.94
N LEU A 31 5.00 -7.90 4.49
CA LEU A 31 5.25 -7.95 5.93
C LEU A 31 5.68 -6.58 6.49
N LYS A 32 6.52 -5.84 5.75
CA LYS A 32 6.90 -4.46 6.13
C LYS A 32 5.67 -3.53 6.14
N ALA A 33 4.83 -3.62 5.10
CA ALA A 33 3.61 -2.83 4.99
C ALA A 33 2.62 -3.19 6.11
N PHE A 34 2.39 -4.47 6.34
CA PHE A 34 1.54 -4.97 7.42
C PHE A 34 1.96 -4.39 8.78
N LEU A 35 3.25 -4.44 9.10
CA LEU A 35 3.78 -3.95 10.36
C LEU A 35 3.56 -2.43 10.50
N ILE A 36 3.80 -1.67 9.45
CA ILE A 36 3.63 -0.21 9.42
C ILE A 36 2.15 0.16 9.49
N GLU A 37 1.32 -0.43 8.61
CA GLU A 37 -0.11 -0.10 8.52
C GLU A 37 -0.85 -0.48 9.80
N THR A 38 -0.59 -1.68 10.36
CA THR A 38 -1.19 -2.11 11.64
C THR A 38 -0.79 -1.19 12.80
N THR A 39 0.49 -0.78 12.86
CA THR A 39 0.96 0.14 13.91
C THR A 39 0.26 1.49 13.80
N ILE A 40 0.18 2.06 12.60
CA ILE A 40 -0.48 3.35 12.36
C ILE A 40 -1.99 3.23 12.62
N ALA A 41 -2.62 2.14 12.18
CA ALA A 41 -4.04 1.88 12.41
C ALA A 41 -4.39 1.81 13.90
N LEU A 42 -3.57 1.12 14.69
CA LEU A 42 -3.72 1.07 16.15
C LEU A 42 -3.60 2.48 16.76
N LEU A 43 -2.60 3.25 16.35
CA LEU A 43 -2.42 4.63 16.82
C LEU A 43 -3.61 5.51 16.43
N ILE A 44 -4.12 5.42 15.21
CA ILE A 44 -5.29 6.17 14.76
C ILE A 44 -6.50 5.84 15.65
N VAL A 45 -6.81 4.57 15.86
CA VAL A 45 -7.98 4.15 16.66
C VAL A 45 -7.84 4.60 18.12
N LEU A 46 -6.64 4.57 18.69
CA LEU A 46 -6.40 4.98 20.07
C LEU A 46 -6.40 6.51 20.25
N LEU A 47 -5.91 7.27 19.26
CA LEU A 47 -5.69 8.72 19.37
C LEU A 47 -6.87 9.56 18.82
N VAL A 48 -7.68 9.00 17.91
CA VAL A 48 -8.74 9.78 17.22
C VAL A 48 -9.80 10.35 18.14
N LEU A 49 -9.98 9.79 19.34
CA LEU A 49 -10.88 10.38 20.37
C LEU A 49 -10.44 11.79 20.81
N SER A 50 -9.22 12.22 20.52
CA SER A 50 -8.63 13.43 21.07
C SER A 50 -8.26 14.50 20.04
N LEU A 51 -8.37 14.22 18.72
CA LEU A 51 -7.81 15.08 17.69
C LEU A 51 -8.84 15.46 16.62
N GLU A 52 -9.17 16.76 16.56
CA GLU A 52 -9.78 17.36 15.36
C GLU A 52 -8.71 17.47 14.26
N ILE A 53 -8.77 16.56 13.28
CA ILE A 53 -7.80 16.54 12.18
C ILE A 53 -8.30 17.51 11.09
N SER A 54 -7.50 18.54 10.80
CA SER A 54 -7.87 19.56 9.83
C SER A 54 -7.79 19.06 8.37
N GLN A 55 -8.62 19.64 7.49
CA GLN A 55 -8.58 19.37 6.05
C GLN A 55 -7.21 19.69 5.45
N LEU A 56 -6.55 20.76 5.93
CA LEU A 56 -5.19 21.14 5.50
C LEU A 56 -4.17 20.03 5.73
N PHE A 57 -4.29 19.29 6.83
CA PHE A 57 -3.43 18.14 7.12
C PHE A 57 -3.56 17.05 6.05
N PHE A 58 -4.78 16.69 5.64
CA PHE A 58 -5.01 15.70 4.57
C PHE A 58 -4.49 16.18 3.21
N GLN A 59 -4.65 17.46 2.90
CA GLN A 59 -4.12 18.04 1.66
C GLN A 59 -2.59 17.97 1.63
N ALA A 60 -1.92 18.36 2.71
CA ALA A 60 -0.46 18.26 2.81
C ALA A 60 0.05 16.82 2.68
N LEU A 61 -0.62 15.85 3.34
CA LEU A 61 -0.29 14.43 3.22
C LEU A 61 -0.45 13.92 1.78
N SER A 62 -1.55 14.28 1.11
CA SER A 62 -1.82 13.84 -0.27
C SER A 62 -0.79 14.40 -1.26
N LEU A 63 -0.38 15.66 -1.10
CA LEU A 63 0.67 16.26 -1.93
C LEU A 63 2.04 15.61 -1.68
N GLY A 64 2.42 15.39 -0.42
CA GLY A 64 3.65 14.67 -0.07
C GLY A 64 3.65 13.24 -0.62
N GLY A 65 2.53 12.53 -0.48
CA GLY A 65 2.34 11.19 -1.03
C GLY A 65 2.46 11.13 -2.56
N THR A 66 1.97 12.17 -3.24
CA THR A 66 2.11 12.30 -4.71
C THR A 66 3.57 12.34 -5.13
N VAL A 67 4.41 13.12 -4.44
CA VAL A 67 5.85 13.19 -4.74
C VAL A 67 6.52 11.82 -4.57
N VAL A 68 6.19 11.10 -3.48
CA VAL A 68 6.74 9.76 -3.22
C VAL A 68 6.28 8.76 -4.29
N LEU A 69 5.01 8.81 -4.72
CA LEU A 69 4.47 7.94 -5.77
C LEU A 69 5.15 8.18 -7.13
N ILE A 70 5.36 9.44 -7.51
CA ILE A 70 6.08 9.79 -8.75
C ILE A 70 7.53 9.29 -8.69
N TRP A 71 8.22 9.49 -7.57
CA TRP A 71 9.56 8.99 -7.38
C TRP A 71 9.67 7.46 -7.50
N LEU A 72 8.73 6.72 -6.89
CA LEU A 72 8.68 5.26 -7.02
C LEU A 72 8.31 4.83 -8.44
N ALA A 73 7.37 5.52 -9.09
CA ALA A 73 7.02 5.28 -10.49
C ALA A 73 8.24 5.42 -11.40
N TYR A 74 9.05 6.45 -11.20
CA TYR A 74 10.31 6.65 -11.94
C TYR A 74 11.29 5.49 -11.73
N GLN A 75 11.47 5.02 -10.49
CA GLN A 75 12.35 3.88 -10.20
C GLN A 75 11.86 2.59 -10.88
N VAL A 76 10.55 2.32 -10.80
CA VAL A 76 9.93 1.13 -11.43
C VAL A 76 9.98 1.21 -12.96
N TYR A 77 9.75 2.39 -13.54
CA TYR A 77 9.79 2.62 -14.99
C TYR A 77 11.15 2.28 -15.62
N ASN A 78 12.23 2.56 -14.91
CA ASN A 78 13.60 2.36 -15.40
C ASN A 78 14.08 0.90 -15.31
N ILE A 79 13.27 -0.04 -14.83
CA ILE A 79 13.60 -1.46 -14.81
C ILE A 79 13.46 -2.03 -16.23
N ASN A 80 14.58 -2.15 -16.92
CA ASN A 80 14.64 -2.76 -18.25
C ASN A 80 15.19 -4.19 -18.22
N ASN A 81 16.03 -4.52 -17.24
CA ASN A 81 16.65 -5.83 -17.06
C ASN A 81 16.63 -6.24 -15.59
N ILE A 82 16.15 -7.45 -15.31
CA ILE A 82 16.00 -7.95 -13.94
C ILE A 82 17.34 -8.26 -13.28
N HIS A 83 18.37 -8.58 -14.07
CA HIS A 83 19.71 -8.88 -13.56
C HIS A 83 20.41 -7.67 -12.90
N ASP A 84 19.97 -6.45 -13.21
CA ASP A 84 20.57 -5.21 -12.71
C ASP A 84 19.97 -4.76 -11.36
N GLU A 85 18.80 -5.27 -10.99
CA GLU A 85 18.07 -4.86 -9.77
C GLU A 85 18.40 -5.76 -8.57
N LYS A 86 19.62 -5.63 -8.03
CA LYS A 86 20.03 -6.34 -6.81
C LYS A 86 19.40 -5.74 -5.54
N LYS A 87 19.06 -4.44 -5.53
CA LYS A 87 18.51 -3.73 -4.35
C LYS A 87 17.00 -3.73 -4.35
N GLU A 88 16.41 -3.81 -3.14
CA GLU A 88 14.97 -3.63 -2.96
C GLU A 88 14.58 -2.18 -3.27
N ILE A 89 13.59 -1.98 -4.13
CA ILE A 89 13.04 -0.67 -4.46
C ILE A 89 12.13 -0.20 -3.30
N PHE A 90 11.29 -1.12 -2.78
CA PHE A 90 10.35 -0.86 -1.69
C PHE A 90 10.96 -1.20 -0.33
N THR A 91 11.85 -0.32 0.14
CA THR A 91 12.46 -0.40 1.47
C THR A 91 11.47 -0.04 2.58
N LEU A 92 11.77 -0.38 3.84
CA LEU A 92 10.93 -0.05 4.98
C LEU A 92 10.60 1.45 5.06
N SER A 93 11.60 2.31 4.88
CA SER A 93 11.42 3.77 4.92
C SER A 93 10.50 4.28 3.82
N LYS A 94 10.60 3.73 2.60
CA LYS A 94 9.74 4.11 1.48
C LYS A 94 8.28 3.66 1.70
N ILE A 95 8.09 2.46 2.24
CA ILE A 95 6.76 1.96 2.58
C ILE A 95 6.15 2.81 3.69
N PHE A 96 6.91 3.15 4.71
CA PHE A 96 6.48 4.05 5.79
C PHE A 96 6.05 5.41 5.24
N LEU A 97 6.86 6.04 4.37
CA LEU A 97 6.51 7.30 3.73
C LEU A 97 5.25 7.16 2.87
N LEU A 98 5.15 6.08 2.08
CA LEU A 98 3.95 5.80 1.27
C LEU A 98 2.71 5.71 2.13
N THR A 99 2.75 5.04 3.26
CA THR A 99 1.60 4.86 4.15
C THR A 99 1.25 6.17 4.84
N ILE A 100 2.22 6.85 5.45
CA ILE A 100 1.98 8.11 6.19
C ILE A 100 1.51 9.23 5.27
N LEU A 101 2.09 9.35 4.07
CA LEU A 101 1.75 10.41 3.12
C LEU A 101 0.56 10.04 2.22
N ASN A 102 -0.06 8.88 2.41
CA ASN A 102 -1.23 8.48 1.67
C ASN A 102 -2.51 9.03 2.30
N GLY A 103 -2.96 10.19 1.82
CA GLY A 103 -4.23 10.79 2.29
C GLY A 103 -5.43 9.84 2.19
N GLY A 104 -5.49 8.98 1.16
CA GLY A 104 -6.55 7.97 1.02
C GLY A 104 -6.54 6.92 2.13
N PHE A 105 -5.36 6.53 2.62
CA PHE A 105 -5.22 5.65 3.78
C PHE A 105 -5.85 6.28 5.04
N TRP A 106 -5.52 7.54 5.32
CA TRP A 106 -6.06 8.27 6.47
C TRP A 106 -7.57 8.45 6.37
N ILE A 107 -8.08 8.90 5.21
CA ILE A 107 -9.51 9.06 4.98
C ILE A 107 -10.23 7.73 5.22
N PHE A 108 -9.76 6.63 4.63
CA PHE A 108 -10.36 5.31 4.80
C PHE A 108 -10.39 4.88 6.28
N TRP A 109 -9.27 5.00 6.99
CA TRP A 109 -9.22 4.63 8.40
C TRP A 109 -10.11 5.51 9.27
N LEU A 110 -10.09 6.84 9.07
CA LEU A 110 -10.85 7.77 9.90
C LEU A 110 -12.36 7.73 9.61
N THR A 111 -12.77 7.54 8.35
CA THR A 111 -14.19 7.59 7.97
C THR A 111 -14.89 6.24 7.95
N VAL A 112 -14.17 5.15 7.76
CA VAL A 112 -14.74 3.80 7.64
C VAL A 112 -14.34 2.90 8.81
N CYS A 113 -13.03 2.75 9.06
CA CYS A 113 -12.56 1.78 10.01
C CYS A 113 -12.75 2.23 11.47
N VAL A 114 -12.46 3.49 11.79
CA VAL A 114 -12.61 4.01 13.14
C VAL A 114 -14.07 3.96 13.62
N PRO A 115 -15.08 4.47 12.90
CA PRO A 115 -16.48 4.36 13.33
C PRO A 115 -16.91 2.90 13.55
N LYS A 116 -16.44 1.98 12.68
CA LYS A 116 -16.76 0.56 12.83
C LYS A 116 -16.08 -0.07 14.05
N ALA A 117 -14.83 0.29 14.31
CA ALA A 117 -14.11 -0.16 15.51
C ALA A 117 -14.81 0.32 16.79
N TYR A 118 -15.34 1.56 16.80
CA TYR A 118 -16.10 2.08 17.94
C TYR A 118 -17.40 1.32 18.15
N THR A 119 -18.18 1.11 17.09
CA THR A 119 -19.42 0.33 17.21
C THR A 119 -19.16 -1.05 17.84
N LEU A 120 -18.04 -1.69 17.43
CA LEU A 120 -17.68 -3.00 17.98
C LEU A 120 -17.11 -2.94 19.40
N LYS A 121 -16.46 -1.83 19.80
CA LYS A 121 -16.00 -1.60 21.17
C LYS A 121 -17.16 -1.66 22.15
N ASP A 122 -18.31 -1.07 21.78
CA ASP A 122 -19.50 -1.01 22.63
C ASP A 122 -20.29 -2.33 22.68
N GLN A 123 -20.12 -3.18 21.66
CA GLN A 123 -20.85 -4.44 21.54
C GLN A 123 -20.08 -5.64 22.09
N ILE A 124 -18.74 -5.65 22.01
CA ILE A 124 -17.90 -6.80 22.31
C ILE A 124 -16.68 -6.33 23.13
N PHE A 125 -16.33 -7.10 24.17
CA PHE A 125 -15.10 -6.85 24.93
C PHE A 125 -13.89 -6.77 23.99
N GLN A 126 -13.16 -5.66 24.04
CA GLN A 126 -12.05 -5.35 23.12
C GLN A 126 -12.40 -5.42 21.62
N GLY A 127 -13.67 -5.19 21.25
CA GLY A 127 -14.14 -5.32 19.87
C GLY A 127 -13.40 -4.45 18.87
N HIS A 128 -12.91 -3.27 19.27
CA HIS A 128 -12.09 -2.39 18.43
C HIS A 128 -10.73 -3.02 18.07
N ILE A 129 -10.08 -3.70 19.01
CA ILE A 129 -8.80 -4.40 18.77
C ILE A 129 -9.05 -5.62 17.87
N LEU A 130 -10.08 -6.40 18.16
CA LEU A 130 -10.46 -7.55 17.34
C LEU A 130 -10.76 -7.13 15.90
N PHE A 131 -11.47 -6.02 15.70
CA PHE A 131 -11.75 -5.48 14.37
C PHE A 131 -10.45 -5.18 13.59
N ILE A 132 -9.52 -4.45 14.22
CA ILE A 132 -8.23 -4.13 13.58
C ILE A 132 -7.48 -5.41 13.21
N LEU A 133 -7.36 -6.36 14.14
CA LEU A 133 -6.66 -7.62 13.89
C LEU A 133 -7.28 -8.42 12.73
N PHE A 134 -8.59 -8.60 12.73
CA PHE A 134 -9.28 -9.33 11.66
C PHE A 134 -9.19 -8.59 10.32
N PHE A 135 -9.28 -7.26 10.33
CA PHE A 135 -9.14 -6.46 9.12
C PHE A 135 -7.75 -6.61 8.52
N GLU A 136 -6.71 -6.41 9.32
CA GLU A 136 -5.32 -6.47 8.90
C GLU A 136 -4.88 -7.88 8.47
N ILE A 137 -5.31 -8.91 9.20
CA ILE A 137 -5.07 -10.31 8.79
C ILE A 137 -5.75 -10.60 7.45
N GLY A 138 -7.00 -10.16 7.28
CA GLY A 138 -7.73 -10.33 6.03
C GLY A 138 -7.05 -9.62 4.85
N TRP A 139 -6.53 -8.41 5.09
CA TRP A 139 -5.75 -7.65 4.12
C TRP A 139 -4.44 -8.38 3.77
N LEU A 140 -3.69 -8.82 4.78
CA LEU A 140 -2.43 -9.57 4.63
C LEU A 140 -2.63 -10.84 3.78
N LEU A 141 -3.62 -11.66 4.14
CA LEU A 141 -3.93 -12.90 3.42
C LEU A 141 -4.31 -12.63 1.97
N SER A 142 -5.07 -11.57 1.69
CA SER A 142 -5.48 -11.20 0.35
C SER A 142 -4.27 -10.82 -0.54
N ILE A 143 -3.37 -9.99 -0.04
CA ILE A 143 -2.18 -9.58 -0.81
C ILE A 143 -1.23 -10.76 -1.03
N ILE A 144 -1.03 -11.61 -0.01
CA ILE A 144 -0.22 -12.82 -0.16
C ILE A 144 -0.83 -13.73 -1.23
N PHE A 145 -2.14 -13.99 -1.18
CA PHE A 145 -2.83 -14.82 -2.16
C PHE A 145 -2.66 -14.30 -3.59
N ILE A 146 -2.88 -12.99 -3.81
CA ILE A 146 -2.67 -12.35 -5.11
C ILE A 146 -1.22 -12.48 -5.56
N SER A 147 -0.26 -12.28 -4.65
CA SER A 147 1.17 -12.38 -4.96
C SER A 147 1.59 -13.80 -5.33
N VAL A 148 1.02 -14.82 -4.67
CA VAL A 148 1.24 -16.23 -5.02
C VAL A 148 0.69 -16.54 -6.41
N ILE A 149 -0.52 -16.10 -6.72
CA ILE A 149 -1.09 -16.26 -8.07
C ILE A 149 -0.19 -15.57 -9.09
N PHE A 150 0.19 -14.33 -8.84
CA PHE A 150 1.01 -13.53 -9.74
C PHE A 150 2.40 -14.14 -9.96
N SER A 151 3.00 -14.75 -8.95
CA SER A 151 4.30 -15.42 -9.06
C SER A 151 4.27 -16.58 -10.05
N LYS A 152 3.14 -17.24 -10.25
CA LYS A 152 2.97 -18.30 -11.26
C LYS A 152 3.06 -17.77 -12.69
N PHE A 153 2.66 -16.51 -12.92
CA PHE A 153 2.77 -15.85 -14.21
C PHE A 153 4.14 -15.21 -14.45
N LYS A 154 5.03 -15.22 -13.45
CA LYS A 154 6.37 -14.66 -13.53
C LYS A 154 7.15 -15.16 -14.78
N PRO A 155 7.23 -16.47 -15.10
CA PRO A 155 8.00 -16.93 -16.27
C PRO A 155 7.49 -16.35 -17.60
N MET A 156 6.19 -16.07 -17.70
CA MET A 156 5.58 -15.45 -18.86
C MET A 156 5.95 -13.95 -18.94
N LEU A 157 5.81 -13.23 -17.81
CA LEU A 157 6.03 -11.79 -17.72
C LEU A 157 7.51 -11.42 -17.85
N LEU A 158 8.42 -12.35 -17.50
CA LEU A 158 9.87 -12.16 -17.60
C LEU A 158 10.46 -12.47 -18.96
N LYS A 159 9.66 -12.84 -19.98
CA LYS A 159 10.18 -12.91 -21.35
C LYS A 159 10.79 -11.58 -21.74
N LYS A 160 12.01 -11.59 -22.32
CA LYS A 160 12.81 -10.39 -22.66
C LYS A 160 11.98 -9.25 -23.30
N LYS A 161 11.01 -9.62 -24.16
CA LYS A 161 10.10 -8.65 -24.82
C LYS A 161 9.03 -8.05 -23.88
N LEU A 162 8.73 -8.67 -22.74
CA LEU A 162 7.64 -8.26 -21.85
C LEU A 162 8.12 -7.57 -20.57
N VAL A 163 9.40 -7.72 -20.19
CA VAL A 163 9.94 -7.11 -18.96
C VAL A 163 9.72 -5.60 -18.94
N GLY A 164 10.25 -4.87 -19.92
CA GLY A 164 10.08 -3.42 -19.99
C GLY A 164 8.62 -2.96 -19.97
N PRO A 165 7.74 -3.48 -20.86
CA PRO A 165 6.31 -3.17 -20.84
C PRO A 165 5.63 -3.46 -19.50
N THR A 166 5.96 -4.57 -18.82
CA THR A 166 5.37 -4.94 -17.52
C THR A 166 5.72 -3.91 -16.44
N PHE A 167 6.98 -3.52 -16.32
CA PHE A 167 7.38 -2.52 -15.33
C PHE A 167 6.89 -1.11 -15.68
N LYS A 168 6.82 -0.76 -16.96
CA LYS A 168 6.15 0.48 -17.41
C LYS A 168 4.68 0.50 -17.04
N PHE A 169 3.98 -0.62 -17.17
CA PHE A 169 2.60 -0.74 -16.72
C PHE A 169 2.44 -0.51 -15.21
N PHE A 170 3.32 -1.08 -14.36
CA PHE A 170 3.32 -0.80 -12.93
C PHE A 170 3.64 0.66 -12.62
N ALA A 171 4.58 1.26 -13.32
CA ALA A 171 4.86 2.69 -13.16
C ALA A 171 3.63 3.56 -13.51
N LEU A 172 2.89 3.23 -14.57
CA LEU A 172 1.65 3.91 -14.93
C LEU A 172 0.58 3.78 -13.84
N ILE A 173 0.45 2.63 -13.19
CA ILE A 173 -0.47 2.45 -12.05
C ILE A 173 -0.05 3.39 -10.90
N LEU A 174 1.24 3.48 -10.57
CA LEU A 174 1.72 4.39 -9.53
C LEU A 174 1.45 5.87 -9.89
N ILE A 175 1.64 6.25 -11.16
CA ILE A 175 1.30 7.59 -11.66
C ILE A 175 -0.21 7.85 -11.55
N PHE A 176 -1.04 6.87 -11.90
CA PHE A 176 -2.49 6.97 -11.73
C PHE A 176 -2.89 7.29 -10.28
N PHE A 177 -2.27 6.60 -9.31
CA PHE A 177 -2.50 6.90 -7.88
C PHE A 177 -1.97 8.27 -7.48
N ALA A 178 -0.84 8.73 -8.05
CA ALA A 178 -0.33 10.07 -7.83
C ALA A 178 -1.32 11.14 -8.32
N ILE A 179 -1.85 10.99 -9.54
CA ILE A 179 -2.88 11.89 -10.11
C ILE A 179 -4.15 11.87 -9.23
N LYS A 180 -4.64 10.68 -8.86
CA LYS A 180 -5.82 10.55 -8.00
C LYS A 180 -5.61 11.23 -6.65
N SER A 181 -4.41 11.15 -6.07
CA SER A 181 -4.06 11.82 -4.82
C SER A 181 -4.15 13.34 -4.94
N VAL A 182 -3.69 13.93 -6.06
CA VAL A 182 -3.81 15.38 -6.32
C VAL A 182 -5.26 15.79 -6.52
N LEU A 183 -6.03 15.02 -7.30
CA LEU A 183 -7.44 15.33 -7.55
C LEU A 183 -8.26 15.35 -6.26
N ASN A 184 -7.98 14.44 -5.31
CA ASN A 184 -8.64 14.43 -4.00
C ASN A 184 -8.30 15.66 -3.13
N VAL A 185 -7.27 16.44 -3.47
CA VAL A 185 -6.92 17.70 -2.79
C VAL A 185 -7.66 18.87 -3.39
N LEU A 186 -7.99 18.81 -4.69
CA LEU A 186 -8.57 19.91 -5.45
C LEU A 186 -10.12 19.92 -5.44
N ILE A 187 -10.73 18.77 -5.15
CA ILE A 187 -12.20 18.57 -5.06
C ILE A 187 -12.60 18.40 -3.61
#